data_6c05dea64631b212a7ff6c9cfd34c34c
#
_entry.id   6c05dea64631b212a7ff6c9cfd34c34c
#
_cell.length_a   1.000
_cell.length_b   1.000
_cell.length_c   1.000
_cell.angle_alpha   90.00
_cell.angle_beta   90.00
_cell.angle_gamma   90.00
#
_symmetry.space_group_name_H-M   'P 1'
#
loop_
_entity.id
_entity.type
_entity.pdbx_description
1 polymer ?
#
loop_
_entity_poly.entity_id
_entity_poly.type
_entity_poly.pdbx_seq_one_letter_code
_entity_poly.pdbx_strand_id
1 'polypeptide(L)'
;MSEPKVFNVRTNISEFNPDVLEEEFFKEFPRFNEEEKAEFSKAWKFLIEKTGDIKRSCGKPYFLHPMRVAALLADTNMDMDCIVCGLLHSILEIHDEEMNQKVTAEEIEEKFGKTITRIVSDTSKITSLKINSKTIQQADSIRKMLFAMIDDVRVILVKLADRLDRMRNLKAIEPKKQRLVASEVLDIWAPLADRLGMQSVKSEMEDLSLKYSNPDVFQQIKKIVSQKKDERAAYLESAVGKIRGEAEKIGLKVEITSRAKHFYSIYQKMRKRNKSAEELYDLLALRIICQRKSECYTLIGIVHGLWKPMDGRFKDYIAMPKSNGYQSLHTTVVCEGKPLEIQIRTEAMHNNAEHGVASHWLYKKGMNHDKVDVNSLGIFNQLQNLKDENLTDESFFAQLKGELLGDEIFVFTPKGDVVQLPAGSCAIDFAYHVHSAVGEKIVGAKADGKIIPVNSPLKNTQIIEIITNPQAHPTENQLKIVKTSKARQKIHSWLVANDPNFVDKAAEAQRAADIAANNEKAKAVQEEKRRHPRKKGGLDPAKAAASQFTGKIKIENTKNVLYTLAGCCQPKVGDVIIGYSSKNKGIMIHRADCLTFLRIPNIENRKVEVEWEERDKNTDKN
;
A
#
# COMPACT_ATOMS: atom_id res chain seq x y z
N MET A 1 29.42 -11.74 -12.72
CA MET A 1 28.28 -11.21 -11.96
C MET A 1 28.47 -11.62 -10.53
N SER A 2 28.80 -10.68 -9.65
CA SER A 2 28.59 -10.91 -8.23
C SER A 2 27.10 -11.19 -8.05
N GLU A 3 26.76 -12.35 -7.47
CA GLU A 3 25.44 -12.52 -6.87
C GLU A 3 25.17 -11.28 -6.02
N PRO A 4 23.93 -10.77 -5.96
CA PRO A 4 23.62 -9.69 -5.04
C PRO A 4 24.20 -10.12 -3.69
N LYS A 5 25.04 -9.26 -3.09
CA LYS A 5 25.62 -9.51 -1.77
C LYS A 5 24.45 -9.56 -0.80
N VAL A 6 23.86 -10.72 -0.69
CA VAL A 6 22.89 -11.01 0.34
C VAL A 6 23.68 -11.06 1.62
N PHE A 7 23.29 -10.28 2.62
CA PHE A 7 23.74 -10.46 3.99
C PHE A 7 23.41 -11.92 4.37
N ASN A 8 24.32 -12.79 4.01
CA ASN A 8 24.23 -14.22 4.26
C ASN A 8 24.79 -14.42 5.66
N VAL A 9 23.90 -14.41 6.65
CA VAL A 9 24.23 -14.99 7.95
C VAL A 9 24.47 -16.49 7.72
N ARG A 10 25.66 -16.82 7.17
CA ARG A 10 26.15 -18.19 6.98
C ARG A 10 26.74 -18.69 8.29
N THR A 11 25.98 -18.68 9.34
CA THR A 11 26.44 -19.21 10.60
C THR A 11 25.76 -20.56 10.84
N ASN A 12 26.55 -21.53 11.25
CA ASN A 12 26.05 -22.78 11.83
C ASN A 12 25.15 -22.42 13.02
N ILE A 13 24.01 -23.06 13.12
CA ILE A 13 22.90 -22.76 14.04
C ILE A 13 23.32 -22.80 15.53
N SER A 14 24.49 -23.31 15.85
CA SER A 14 25.02 -23.42 17.20
C SER A 14 25.80 -22.22 17.77
N GLU A 15 26.06 -21.16 16.94
CA GLU A 15 26.95 -20.07 17.32
C GLU A 15 26.43 -18.68 16.95
N PHE A 16 25.12 -18.42 17.07
CA PHE A 16 24.59 -17.07 16.86
C PHE A 16 24.90 -16.17 18.06
N ASN A 17 26.03 -15.48 17.98
CA ASN A 17 26.38 -14.45 18.94
C ASN A 17 25.82 -13.10 18.46
N PRO A 18 24.94 -12.42 19.22
CA PRO A 18 24.40 -11.12 18.86
C PRO A 18 25.47 -10.04 18.61
N ASP A 19 26.58 -10.04 19.36
CA ASP A 19 27.64 -9.04 19.21
C ASP A 19 28.38 -9.22 17.87
N VAL A 20 28.63 -10.46 17.47
CA VAL A 20 29.27 -10.77 16.17
C VAL A 20 28.37 -10.33 15.01
N LEU A 21 27.04 -10.51 15.14
CA LEU A 21 26.10 -10.09 14.10
C LEU A 21 26.03 -8.57 13.93
N GLU A 22 26.15 -7.82 15.01
CA GLU A 22 26.22 -6.36 14.98
C GLU A 22 27.51 -5.88 14.30
N GLU A 23 28.66 -6.47 14.65
CA GLU A 23 29.93 -6.16 14.01
C GLU A 23 29.91 -6.47 12.50
N GLU A 24 29.40 -7.65 12.12
CA GLU A 24 29.26 -8.05 10.71
C GLU A 24 28.35 -7.07 9.94
N PHE A 25 27.26 -6.59 10.55
CA PHE A 25 26.38 -5.60 9.94
C PHE A 25 27.13 -4.31 9.63
N PHE A 26 27.88 -3.74 10.55
CA PHE A 26 28.62 -2.51 10.31
C PHE A 26 29.83 -2.70 9.38
N LYS A 27 30.40 -3.89 9.34
CA LYS A 27 31.45 -4.24 8.37
C LYS A 27 30.90 -4.29 6.94
N GLU A 28 29.68 -4.81 6.75
CA GLU A 28 29.01 -4.86 5.44
C GLU A 28 28.51 -3.47 5.01
N PHE A 29 28.07 -2.64 5.98
CA PHE A 29 27.54 -1.29 5.73
C PHE A 29 28.39 -0.19 6.41
N PRO A 30 29.60 0.11 5.92
CA PRO A 30 30.55 1.04 6.56
C PRO A 30 30.14 2.52 6.45
N ARG A 31 29.05 2.84 5.79
CA ARG A 31 28.57 4.21 5.51
C ARG A 31 27.98 4.92 6.73
N PHE A 32 27.65 4.21 7.79
CA PHE A 32 27.01 4.78 8.97
C PHE A 32 28.02 5.50 9.86
N ASN A 33 27.64 6.70 10.33
CA ASN A 33 28.42 7.47 11.29
C ASN A 33 28.25 6.90 12.71
N GLU A 34 29.00 7.44 13.69
CA GLU A 34 28.98 6.92 15.06
C GLU A 34 27.64 7.14 15.79
N GLU A 35 26.90 8.21 15.47
CA GLU A 35 25.56 8.47 16.03
C GLU A 35 24.56 7.42 15.49
N GLU A 36 24.54 7.19 14.16
CA GLU A 36 23.73 6.17 13.53
C GLU A 36 24.05 4.76 14.07
N LYS A 37 25.33 4.45 14.29
CA LYS A 37 25.74 3.18 14.90
C LYS A 37 25.23 3.05 16.35
N ALA A 38 25.32 4.11 17.13
CA ALA A 38 24.84 4.11 18.52
C ALA A 38 23.31 3.89 18.59
N GLU A 39 22.54 4.51 17.67
CA GLU A 39 21.10 4.32 17.57
C GLU A 39 20.72 2.89 17.19
N PHE A 40 21.39 2.32 16.19
CA PHE A 40 21.24 0.91 15.81
C PHE A 40 21.55 -0.01 17.00
N SER A 41 22.71 0.18 17.66
CA SER A 41 23.15 -0.62 18.81
C SER A 41 22.15 -0.57 19.96
N LYS A 42 21.56 0.60 20.21
CA LYS A 42 20.50 0.77 21.21
C LYS A 42 19.27 -0.08 20.87
N ALA A 43 18.83 -0.05 19.61
CA ALA A 43 17.67 -0.83 19.15
C ALA A 43 17.98 -2.34 19.13
N TRP A 44 19.19 -2.71 18.72
CA TRP A 44 19.64 -4.10 18.72
C TRP A 44 19.68 -4.70 20.12
N LYS A 45 20.29 -4.00 21.08
CA LYS A 45 20.33 -4.42 22.49
C LYS A 45 18.93 -4.54 23.09
N PHE A 46 18.05 -3.60 22.78
CA PHE A 46 16.64 -3.65 23.20
C PHE A 46 15.94 -4.89 22.62
N LEU A 47 16.12 -5.18 21.34
CA LEU A 47 15.55 -6.38 20.72
C LEU A 47 16.07 -7.66 21.39
N ILE A 48 17.38 -7.76 21.64
CA ILE A 48 17.98 -8.94 22.30
C ILE A 48 17.45 -9.08 23.72
N GLU A 49 17.40 -7.98 24.49
CA GLU A 49 16.82 -7.99 25.86
C GLU A 49 15.39 -8.53 25.88
N LYS A 50 14.54 -8.14 24.91
CA LYS A 50 13.14 -8.54 24.87
C LYS A 50 12.88 -9.89 24.19
N THR A 51 13.82 -10.41 23.42
CA THR A 51 13.62 -11.64 22.64
C THR A 51 14.55 -12.78 23.03
N GLY A 52 15.59 -12.51 23.81
CA GLY A 52 16.54 -13.42 24.42
C GLY A 52 16.53 -14.86 23.88
N ASP A 53 15.85 -15.73 24.59
CA ASP A 53 15.76 -17.16 24.29
C ASP A 53 14.60 -17.54 23.37
N ILE A 54 13.82 -16.56 22.88
CA ILE A 54 12.65 -16.84 22.04
C ILE A 54 13.12 -17.41 20.69
N LYS A 55 12.56 -18.56 20.33
CA LYS A 55 12.79 -19.22 19.04
C LYS A 55 11.55 -19.11 18.15
N ARG A 56 11.76 -18.91 16.86
CA ARG A 56 10.70 -19.00 15.85
C ARG A 56 10.30 -20.46 15.61
N SER A 57 9.16 -20.67 14.96
CA SER A 57 8.66 -22.00 14.58
C SER A 57 9.65 -22.85 13.76
N CYS A 58 10.67 -22.23 13.16
CA CYS A 58 11.75 -22.92 12.47
C CYS A 58 12.92 -23.31 13.38
N GLY A 59 12.82 -23.09 14.70
CA GLY A 59 13.86 -23.40 15.70
C GLY A 59 15.02 -22.40 15.79
N LYS A 60 15.06 -21.37 14.93
CA LYS A 60 16.09 -20.33 14.94
C LYS A 60 15.78 -19.21 15.93
N PRO A 61 16.80 -18.53 16.51
CA PRO A 61 16.60 -17.36 17.35
C PRO A 61 15.69 -16.30 16.68
N TYR A 62 14.86 -15.66 17.49
CA TYR A 62 13.88 -14.67 16.99
C TYR A 62 14.55 -13.51 16.27
N PHE A 63 15.62 -12.97 16.84
CA PHE A 63 16.33 -11.76 16.39
C PHE A 63 16.98 -11.85 15.01
N LEU A 64 17.21 -13.06 14.48
CA LEU A 64 17.83 -13.25 13.17
C LEU A 64 17.01 -12.67 12.00
N HIS A 65 15.71 -12.79 12.07
CA HIS A 65 14.87 -12.24 11.02
C HIS A 65 14.82 -10.71 11.05
N PRO A 66 14.59 -10.03 12.19
CA PRO A 66 14.74 -8.59 12.29
C PRO A 66 16.09 -8.07 11.80
N MET A 67 17.21 -8.73 12.14
CA MET A 67 18.54 -8.36 11.65
C MET A 67 18.63 -8.43 10.12
N ARG A 68 18.09 -9.49 9.50
CA ARG A 68 18.09 -9.62 8.03
C ARG A 68 17.17 -8.60 7.37
N VAL A 69 16.04 -8.24 7.99
CA VAL A 69 15.16 -7.16 7.52
C VAL A 69 15.88 -5.82 7.58
N ALA A 70 16.56 -5.52 8.68
CA ALA A 70 17.40 -4.33 8.82
C ALA A 70 18.52 -4.27 7.77
N ALA A 71 19.17 -5.39 7.50
CA ALA A 71 20.20 -5.49 6.46
C ALA A 71 19.64 -5.26 5.04
N LEU A 72 18.43 -5.75 4.73
CA LEU A 72 17.75 -5.47 3.46
C LEU A 72 17.44 -3.99 3.29
N LEU A 73 16.98 -3.32 4.36
CA LEU A 73 16.73 -1.89 4.35
C LEU A 73 18.04 -1.09 4.21
N ALA A 74 19.11 -1.54 4.87
CA ALA A 74 20.43 -0.96 4.72
C ALA A 74 20.97 -1.11 3.28
N ASP A 75 20.81 -2.26 2.63
CA ASP A 75 21.22 -2.51 1.24
C ASP A 75 20.46 -1.62 0.25
N THR A 76 19.20 -1.29 0.54
CA THR A 76 18.41 -0.32 -0.23
C THR A 76 18.68 1.14 0.14
N ASN A 77 19.72 1.41 0.94
CA ASN A 77 20.16 2.74 1.36
C ASN A 77 19.15 3.55 2.17
N MET A 78 18.30 2.89 2.96
CA MET A 78 17.36 3.57 3.85
C MET A 78 18.07 4.29 4.99
N ASP A 79 17.36 5.27 5.59
CA ASP A 79 17.80 5.99 6.79
C ASP A 79 17.81 5.09 8.02
N MET A 80 18.49 5.55 9.08
CA MET A 80 18.64 4.77 10.31
C MET A 80 17.31 4.54 11.01
N ASP A 81 16.38 5.50 11.01
CA ASP A 81 15.04 5.33 11.56
C ASP A 81 14.31 4.14 10.92
N CYS A 82 14.37 4.04 9.58
CA CYS A 82 13.75 2.93 8.85
C CYS A 82 14.41 1.59 9.18
N ILE A 83 15.75 1.57 9.33
CA ILE A 83 16.51 0.38 9.69
C ILE A 83 16.17 -0.07 11.11
N VAL A 84 16.07 0.86 12.07
CA VAL A 84 15.61 0.60 13.43
C VAL A 84 14.17 0.09 13.45
N CYS A 85 13.29 0.67 12.62
CA CYS A 85 11.94 0.12 12.43
C CYS A 85 11.98 -1.31 11.89
N GLY A 86 12.94 -1.64 11.02
CA GLY A 86 13.18 -3.00 10.54
C GLY A 86 13.62 -3.98 11.65
N LEU A 87 14.43 -3.53 12.62
CA LEU A 87 14.77 -4.32 13.80
C LEU A 87 13.55 -4.55 14.71
N LEU A 88 12.70 -3.55 14.87
CA LEU A 88 11.61 -3.56 15.85
C LEU A 88 10.24 -3.94 15.24
N HIS A 89 10.13 -4.16 13.92
CA HIS A 89 8.86 -4.24 13.17
C HIS A 89 7.84 -5.25 13.70
N SER A 90 8.27 -6.29 14.38
CA SER A 90 7.40 -7.35 14.92
C SER A 90 7.49 -7.53 16.44
N ILE A 91 8.16 -6.59 17.14
CA ILE A 91 8.40 -6.70 18.58
C ILE A 91 7.08 -6.60 19.40
N LEU A 92 6.10 -5.83 18.90
CA LEU A 92 4.78 -5.69 19.53
C LEU A 92 3.89 -6.94 19.42
N GLU A 93 4.28 -7.90 18.55
CA GLU A 93 3.55 -9.16 18.33
C GLU A 93 4.02 -10.30 19.23
N ILE A 94 5.07 -10.08 20.01
CA ILE A 94 5.65 -11.08 20.90
C ILE A 94 4.74 -11.23 22.10
N HIS A 95 4.19 -12.43 22.27
CA HIS A 95 3.50 -12.89 23.46
C HIS A 95 4.34 -14.01 24.06
N ASP A 96 5.00 -13.73 25.14
CA ASP A 96 5.62 -14.76 25.97
C ASP A 96 4.69 -15.02 27.14
N GLU A 97 4.04 -16.19 27.14
CA GLU A 97 3.13 -16.62 28.20
C GLU A 97 3.88 -16.89 29.51
N GLU A 98 5.17 -17.22 29.45
CA GLU A 98 5.99 -17.54 30.63
C GLU A 98 6.55 -16.28 31.32
N MET A 99 6.93 -15.25 30.54
CA MET A 99 7.55 -14.04 31.11
C MET A 99 6.57 -12.89 31.40
N ASN A 100 5.33 -12.98 30.96
CA ASN A 100 4.28 -11.95 31.13
C ASN A 100 4.71 -10.50 30.78
N GLN A 101 5.75 -10.36 29.95
CA GLN A 101 6.29 -9.07 29.52
C GLN A 101 5.95 -8.82 28.06
N LYS A 102 4.85 -8.11 27.84
CA LYS A 102 4.49 -7.59 26.54
C LYS A 102 5.18 -6.25 26.35
N VAL A 103 5.95 -6.10 25.25
CA VAL A 103 6.46 -4.77 24.84
C VAL A 103 5.29 -3.89 24.45
N THR A 104 5.23 -2.69 25.01
CA THR A 104 4.17 -1.71 24.71
C THR A 104 4.65 -0.62 23.77
N ALA A 105 3.71 0.05 23.10
CA ALA A 105 4.04 1.19 22.24
C ALA A 105 4.64 2.36 23.03
N GLU A 106 4.20 2.55 24.28
CA GLU A 106 4.70 3.58 25.18
C GLU A 106 6.17 3.34 25.52
N GLU A 107 6.58 2.09 25.75
CA GLU A 107 7.97 1.74 26.01
C GLU A 107 8.88 2.03 24.80
N ILE A 108 8.36 1.78 23.59
CA ILE A 108 9.09 2.11 22.34
C ILE A 108 9.17 3.64 22.18
N GLU A 109 8.09 4.38 22.49
CA GLU A 109 8.05 5.83 22.35
C GLU A 109 9.05 6.51 23.29
N GLU A 110 9.14 6.04 24.53
CA GLU A 110 10.09 6.57 25.51
C GLU A 110 11.55 6.38 25.08
N LYS A 111 11.86 5.22 24.46
CA LYS A 111 13.22 4.87 24.07
C LYS A 111 13.62 5.40 22.68
N PHE A 112 12.72 5.37 21.70
CA PHE A 112 13.04 5.62 20.28
C PHE A 112 12.23 6.77 19.67
N GLY A 113 11.31 7.37 20.41
CA GLY A 113 10.52 8.52 19.97
C GLY A 113 9.30 8.16 19.10
N LYS A 114 8.48 9.19 18.85
CA LYS A 114 7.15 9.06 18.21
C LYS A 114 7.18 8.50 16.79
N THR A 115 8.18 8.88 16.01
CA THR A 115 8.26 8.47 14.58
C THR A 115 8.45 6.97 14.46
N ILE A 116 9.45 6.42 15.14
CA ILE A 116 9.73 4.98 15.13
C ILE A 116 8.55 4.19 15.70
N THR A 117 7.98 4.65 16.82
CA THR A 117 6.80 4.00 17.44
C THR A 117 5.62 3.93 16.51
N ARG A 118 5.31 5.01 15.79
CA ARG A 118 4.22 5.04 14.80
C ARG A 118 4.45 4.01 13.69
N ILE A 119 5.64 4.02 13.07
CA ILE A 119 5.97 3.09 11.97
C ILE A 119 5.91 1.64 12.46
N VAL A 120 6.49 1.33 13.62
CA VAL A 120 6.46 -0.03 14.21
C VAL A 120 5.03 -0.46 14.52
N SER A 121 4.22 0.41 15.13
CA SER A 121 2.81 0.13 15.45
C SER A 121 1.98 -0.13 14.20
N ASP A 122 2.14 0.68 13.16
CA ASP A 122 1.40 0.51 11.90
C ASP A 122 1.87 -0.74 11.15
N THR A 123 3.16 -1.05 11.20
CA THR A 123 3.72 -2.28 10.64
C THR A 123 3.15 -3.52 11.35
N SER A 124 3.04 -3.49 12.69
CA SER A 124 2.49 -4.59 13.50
C SER A 124 0.99 -4.80 13.26
N LYS A 125 0.19 -3.73 13.18
CA LYS A 125 -1.25 -3.84 12.85
C LYS A 125 -1.50 -4.59 11.54
N ILE A 126 -0.62 -4.42 10.56
CA ILE A 126 -0.69 -5.09 9.27
C ILE A 126 -0.38 -6.60 9.41
N THR A 127 0.52 -6.99 10.32
CA THR A 127 0.91 -8.39 10.52
C THR A 127 -0.15 -9.19 11.29
N SER A 128 -0.83 -8.57 12.27
CA SER A 128 -1.82 -9.22 13.14
C SER A 128 -3.07 -9.70 12.41
N LEU A 129 -3.26 -9.28 11.16
CA LEU A 129 -4.38 -9.67 10.33
C LEU A 129 -4.15 -11.08 9.77
N LYS A 130 -4.51 -12.10 10.56
CA LYS A 130 -4.41 -13.52 10.17
C LYS A 130 -5.27 -13.79 8.93
N ILE A 131 -4.61 -14.23 7.86
CA ILE A 131 -5.22 -14.63 6.58
C ILE A 131 -5.89 -16.01 6.76
N ASN A 132 -7.05 -16.04 7.42
CA ASN A 132 -7.80 -17.27 7.66
C ASN A 132 -9.12 -17.41 6.90
N SER A 133 -9.56 -16.40 6.14
CA SER A 133 -10.74 -16.52 5.27
C SER A 133 -10.54 -15.81 3.94
N LYS A 134 -11.06 -16.46 2.89
CA LYS A 134 -10.62 -16.29 1.50
C LYS A 134 -10.94 -14.97 0.78
N THR A 135 -11.62 -13.96 1.34
CA THR A 135 -12.00 -12.78 0.56
C THR A 135 -12.11 -11.46 1.34
N ILE A 136 -12.94 -11.39 2.37
CA ILE A 136 -13.30 -10.10 3.01
C ILE A 136 -12.23 -9.61 3.99
N GLN A 137 -11.67 -10.49 4.83
CA GLN A 137 -10.63 -10.11 5.81
C GLN A 137 -9.29 -9.73 5.16
N GLN A 138 -8.98 -10.27 3.98
CA GLN A 138 -7.81 -9.86 3.21
C GLN A 138 -7.95 -8.44 2.66
N ALA A 139 -9.14 -8.08 2.19
CA ALA A 139 -9.41 -6.77 1.61
C ALA A 139 -9.30 -5.65 2.65
N ASP A 140 -9.88 -5.81 3.84
CA ASP A 140 -9.76 -4.87 4.95
C ASP A 140 -8.31 -4.71 5.41
N SER A 141 -7.56 -5.81 5.48
CA SER A 141 -6.14 -5.81 5.84
C SER A 141 -5.29 -5.03 4.87
N ILE A 142 -5.48 -5.27 3.58
CA ILE A 142 -4.76 -4.58 2.51
C ILE A 142 -5.16 -3.10 2.48
N ARG A 143 -6.43 -2.79 2.68
CA ARG A 143 -6.93 -1.43 2.75
C ARG A 143 -6.27 -0.64 3.88
N LYS A 144 -6.23 -1.19 5.09
CA LYS A 144 -5.55 -0.57 6.25
C LYS A 144 -4.06 -0.38 6.01
N MET A 145 -3.41 -1.38 5.40
CA MET A 145 -2.00 -1.30 5.02
C MET A 145 -1.74 -0.16 4.04
N LEU A 146 -2.54 -0.05 2.98
CA LEU A 146 -2.37 0.97 1.96
C LEU A 146 -2.63 2.37 2.51
N PHE A 147 -3.57 2.51 3.44
CA PHE A 147 -3.83 3.79 4.10
C PHE A 147 -2.71 4.20 5.07
N ALA A 148 -2.10 3.25 5.78
CA ALA A 148 -0.90 3.51 6.57
C ALA A 148 0.29 3.97 5.71
N MET A 149 0.41 3.47 4.46
CA MET A 149 1.41 3.96 3.50
C MET A 149 1.27 5.43 3.14
N ILE A 150 0.01 5.93 3.06
CA ILE A 150 -0.24 7.34 2.72
C ILE A 150 0.36 8.25 3.79
N ASP A 151 0.33 7.81 5.04
CA ASP A 151 0.84 8.57 6.17
C ASP A 151 2.38 8.49 6.29
N ASP A 152 2.99 7.32 5.98
CA ASP A 152 4.44 7.14 5.93
C ASP A 152 4.86 5.95 5.05
N VAL A 153 5.57 6.24 3.96
CA VAL A 153 6.01 5.20 3.01
C VAL A 153 6.98 4.18 3.62
N ARG A 154 7.67 4.52 4.72
CA ARG A 154 8.60 3.59 5.39
C ARG A 154 7.88 2.36 5.92
N VAL A 155 6.60 2.46 6.27
CA VAL A 155 5.76 1.31 6.69
C VAL A 155 5.76 0.21 5.63
N ILE A 156 5.58 0.57 4.34
CA ILE A 156 5.56 -0.43 3.26
C ILE A 156 6.96 -0.95 2.93
N LEU A 157 7.99 -0.09 3.04
CA LEU A 157 9.38 -0.50 2.78
C LEU A 157 9.83 -1.56 3.79
N VAL A 158 9.53 -1.36 5.07
CA VAL A 158 9.76 -2.36 6.13
C VAL A 158 8.98 -3.64 5.84
N LYS A 159 7.72 -3.54 5.39
CA LYS A 159 6.93 -4.73 5.04
C LYS A 159 7.44 -5.46 3.82
N LEU A 160 7.89 -4.77 2.79
CA LEU A 160 8.52 -5.41 1.62
C LEU A 160 9.78 -6.17 2.02
N ALA A 161 10.62 -5.58 2.87
CA ALA A 161 11.82 -6.26 3.41
C ALA A 161 11.45 -7.48 4.28
N ASP A 162 10.45 -7.36 5.16
CA ASP A 162 9.90 -8.47 5.95
C ASP A 162 9.42 -9.62 5.03
N ARG A 163 8.63 -9.30 4.02
CA ARG A 163 8.09 -10.30 3.09
C ARG A 163 9.18 -10.95 2.25
N LEU A 164 10.15 -10.19 1.78
CA LEU A 164 11.27 -10.73 1.00
C LEU A 164 12.12 -11.70 1.84
N ASP A 165 12.47 -11.34 3.09
CA ASP A 165 13.20 -12.26 3.98
C ASP A 165 12.41 -13.54 4.27
N ARG A 166 11.10 -13.43 4.52
CA ARG A 166 10.22 -14.59 4.68
C ARG A 166 10.23 -15.48 3.45
N MET A 167 10.17 -14.91 2.24
CA MET A 167 10.23 -15.67 0.99
C MET A 167 11.57 -16.40 0.81
N ARG A 168 12.69 -15.78 1.16
CA ARG A 168 14.01 -16.41 1.14
C ARG A 168 14.09 -17.62 2.07
N ASN A 169 13.38 -17.58 3.20
CA ASN A 169 13.37 -18.63 4.23
C ASN A 169 12.14 -19.56 4.17
N LEU A 170 11.32 -19.49 3.14
CA LEU A 170 10.03 -20.19 3.03
C LEU A 170 10.17 -21.73 3.00
N LYS A 171 11.36 -22.26 2.70
CA LYS A 171 11.64 -23.70 2.64
C LYS A 171 11.31 -24.44 3.95
N ALA A 172 11.35 -23.74 5.09
CA ALA A 172 11.08 -24.32 6.42
C ALA A 172 9.59 -24.57 6.71
N ILE A 173 8.68 -24.15 5.81
CA ILE A 173 7.24 -24.21 6.00
C ILE A 173 6.66 -25.32 5.10
N GLU A 174 5.50 -25.86 5.51
CA GLU A 174 4.76 -26.89 4.79
C GLU A 174 4.44 -26.47 3.33
N PRO A 175 4.57 -27.35 2.31
CA PRO A 175 4.40 -27.01 0.90
C PRO A 175 3.05 -26.36 0.54
N LYS A 176 1.96 -26.74 1.22
CA LYS A 176 0.64 -26.12 1.01
C LYS A 176 0.63 -24.66 1.41
N LYS A 177 1.27 -24.34 2.55
CA LYS A 177 1.43 -22.95 3.03
C LYS A 177 2.41 -22.15 2.17
N GLN A 178 3.49 -22.79 1.67
CA GLN A 178 4.41 -22.14 0.72
C GLN A 178 3.68 -21.62 -0.52
N ARG A 179 2.78 -22.41 -1.12
CA ARG A 179 2.00 -21.99 -2.30
C ARG A 179 1.06 -20.83 -2.02
N LEU A 180 0.42 -20.81 -0.85
CA LEU A 180 -0.47 -19.71 -0.45
C LEU A 180 0.31 -18.40 -0.30
N VAL A 181 1.47 -18.44 0.38
CA VAL A 181 2.32 -17.27 0.55
C VAL A 181 2.87 -16.80 -0.80
N ALA A 182 3.30 -17.71 -1.67
CA ALA A 182 3.78 -17.39 -3.01
C ALA A 182 2.70 -16.71 -3.87
N SER A 183 1.44 -17.16 -3.78
CA SER A 183 0.31 -16.53 -4.48
C SER A 183 0.05 -15.12 -3.95
N GLU A 184 0.03 -14.93 -2.62
CA GLU A 184 -0.13 -13.61 -2.00
C GLU A 184 0.96 -12.63 -2.48
N VAL A 185 2.21 -13.11 -2.54
CA VAL A 185 3.33 -12.28 -2.99
C VAL A 185 3.17 -11.85 -4.44
N LEU A 186 2.74 -12.75 -5.33
CA LEU A 186 2.48 -12.43 -6.75
C LEU A 186 1.29 -11.51 -6.95
N ASP A 187 0.25 -11.66 -6.13
CA ASP A 187 -0.99 -10.89 -6.28
C ASP A 187 -0.90 -9.48 -5.68
N ILE A 188 -0.02 -9.25 -4.66
CA ILE A 188 -0.01 -8.02 -3.88
C ILE A 188 1.39 -7.41 -3.78
N TRP A 189 2.37 -8.14 -3.22
CA TRP A 189 3.65 -7.56 -2.80
C TRP A 189 4.59 -7.25 -3.96
N ALA A 190 4.70 -8.14 -4.94
CA ALA A 190 5.53 -7.91 -6.13
C ALA A 190 4.98 -6.75 -6.99
N PRO A 191 3.67 -6.63 -7.27
CA PRO A 191 3.09 -5.46 -7.91
C PRO A 191 3.30 -4.15 -7.13
N LEU A 192 3.19 -4.17 -5.80
CA LEU A 192 3.49 -2.99 -4.98
C LEU A 192 4.97 -2.57 -5.09
N ALA A 193 5.89 -3.53 -5.04
CA ALA A 193 7.31 -3.25 -5.26
C ALA A 193 7.57 -2.66 -6.66
N ASP A 194 6.85 -3.12 -7.68
CA ASP A 194 6.90 -2.55 -9.05
C ASP A 194 6.44 -1.10 -9.08
N ARG A 195 5.32 -0.79 -8.45
CA ARG A 195 4.78 0.58 -8.38
C ARG A 195 5.68 1.54 -7.62
N LEU A 196 6.39 1.04 -6.62
CA LEU A 196 7.41 1.80 -5.88
C LEU A 196 8.76 1.87 -6.63
N GLY A 197 8.86 1.30 -7.83
CA GLY A 197 10.06 1.30 -8.65
C GLY A 197 11.17 0.34 -8.18
N MET A 198 10.91 -0.50 -7.18
CA MET A 198 11.89 -1.41 -6.56
C MET A 198 12.06 -2.70 -7.38
N GLN A 199 12.66 -2.60 -8.57
CA GLN A 199 12.73 -3.73 -9.53
C GLN A 199 13.53 -4.93 -9.03
N SER A 200 14.56 -4.72 -8.21
CA SER A 200 15.34 -5.81 -7.61
C SER A 200 14.47 -6.64 -6.66
N VAL A 201 13.75 -5.98 -5.74
CA VAL A 201 12.83 -6.61 -4.77
C VAL A 201 11.70 -7.33 -5.50
N LYS A 202 11.04 -6.65 -6.44
CA LYS A 202 9.98 -7.25 -7.27
C LYS A 202 10.43 -8.53 -7.94
N SER A 203 11.53 -8.45 -8.67
CA SER A 203 11.99 -9.57 -9.50
C SER A 203 12.40 -10.78 -8.64
N GLU A 204 13.01 -10.55 -7.48
CA GLU A 204 13.36 -11.63 -6.56
C GLU A 204 12.11 -12.25 -5.92
N MET A 205 11.13 -11.43 -5.51
CA MET A 205 9.85 -11.92 -5.01
C MET A 205 9.11 -12.78 -6.05
N GLU A 206 9.09 -12.36 -7.30
CA GLU A 206 8.47 -13.09 -8.42
C GLU A 206 9.19 -14.43 -8.66
N ASP A 207 10.54 -14.44 -8.71
CA ASP A 207 11.34 -15.65 -8.94
C ASP A 207 11.19 -16.65 -7.79
N LEU A 208 11.22 -16.18 -6.53
CA LEU A 208 10.96 -17.01 -5.35
C LEU A 208 9.53 -17.56 -5.35
N SER A 209 8.55 -16.75 -5.75
CA SER A 209 7.17 -17.20 -5.84
C SER A 209 7.00 -18.30 -6.89
N LEU A 210 7.63 -18.18 -8.05
CA LEU A 210 7.65 -19.25 -9.07
C LEU A 210 8.29 -20.53 -8.53
N LYS A 211 9.41 -20.39 -7.80
CA LYS A 211 10.12 -21.52 -7.18
C LYS A 211 9.23 -22.33 -6.24
N TYR A 212 8.34 -21.70 -5.48
CA TYR A 212 7.47 -22.37 -4.50
C TYR A 212 6.09 -22.73 -5.06
N SER A 213 5.59 -21.98 -6.04
CA SER A 213 4.30 -22.29 -6.69
C SER A 213 4.42 -23.35 -7.78
N ASN A 214 5.52 -23.35 -8.54
CA ASN A 214 5.77 -24.28 -9.66
C ASN A 214 7.26 -24.68 -9.76
N PRO A 215 7.75 -25.53 -8.80
CA PRO A 215 9.16 -25.87 -8.68
C PRO A 215 9.75 -26.50 -9.94
N ASP A 216 8.99 -27.38 -10.62
CA ASP A 216 9.47 -28.10 -11.80
C ASP A 216 9.77 -27.14 -12.96
N VAL A 217 8.85 -26.22 -13.23
CA VAL A 217 9.04 -25.20 -14.26
C VAL A 217 10.18 -24.23 -13.89
N PHE A 218 10.30 -23.87 -12.62
CA PHE A 218 11.42 -23.06 -12.15
C PHE A 218 12.76 -23.73 -12.41
N GLN A 219 12.92 -25.02 -12.09
CA GLN A 219 14.16 -25.78 -12.33
C GLN A 219 14.44 -25.94 -13.84
N GLN A 220 13.42 -26.21 -14.65
CA GLN A 220 13.56 -26.28 -16.10
C GLN A 220 14.08 -24.95 -16.66
N ILE A 221 13.47 -23.82 -16.33
CA ILE A 221 13.89 -22.50 -16.79
C ILE A 221 15.32 -22.20 -16.32
N LYS A 222 15.62 -22.48 -15.05
CA LYS A 222 16.96 -22.28 -14.48
C LYS A 222 18.04 -23.04 -15.25
N LYS A 223 17.79 -24.31 -15.58
CA LYS A 223 18.71 -25.16 -16.37
C LYS A 223 18.94 -24.57 -17.77
N ILE A 224 17.86 -24.19 -18.47
CA ILE A 224 17.93 -23.63 -19.83
C ILE A 224 18.69 -22.29 -19.83
N VAL A 225 18.41 -21.40 -18.86
CA VAL A 225 19.10 -20.10 -18.74
C VAL A 225 20.59 -20.29 -18.49
N SER A 226 20.96 -21.25 -17.61
CA SER A 226 22.37 -21.57 -17.35
C SER A 226 23.08 -22.08 -18.61
N GLN A 227 22.52 -23.06 -19.29
CA GLN A 227 23.07 -23.61 -20.54
C GLN A 227 23.26 -22.53 -21.61
N LYS A 228 22.23 -21.70 -21.85
CA LYS A 228 22.29 -20.61 -22.84
C LYS A 228 23.27 -19.51 -22.44
N LYS A 229 23.50 -19.28 -21.15
CA LYS A 229 24.52 -18.35 -20.67
C LYS A 229 25.92 -18.83 -21.05
N ASP A 230 26.21 -20.10 -20.83
CA ASP A 230 27.52 -20.70 -21.14
C ASP A 230 27.74 -20.74 -22.67
N GLU A 231 26.74 -21.18 -23.44
CA GLU A 231 26.78 -21.20 -24.91
C GLU A 231 26.97 -19.81 -25.55
N ARG A 232 26.56 -18.75 -24.89
CA ARG A 232 26.59 -17.38 -25.42
C ARG A 232 27.63 -16.48 -24.74
N ALA A 233 28.42 -17.01 -23.83
CA ALA A 233 29.42 -16.22 -23.11
C ALA A 233 30.39 -15.51 -24.07
N ALA A 234 31.03 -16.26 -24.98
CA ALA A 234 31.96 -15.70 -25.97
C ALA A 234 31.29 -14.69 -26.91
N TYR A 235 30.05 -14.97 -27.33
CA TYR A 235 29.25 -14.06 -28.16
C TYR A 235 28.94 -12.73 -27.44
N LEU A 236 28.53 -12.78 -26.16
CA LEU A 236 28.25 -11.57 -25.37
C LEU A 236 29.53 -10.79 -25.12
N GLU A 237 30.65 -11.46 -24.88
CA GLU A 237 31.95 -10.83 -24.66
C GLU A 237 32.45 -10.13 -25.93
N SER A 238 32.30 -10.74 -27.11
CA SER A 238 32.56 -10.10 -28.41
C SER A 238 31.70 -8.85 -28.60
N ALA A 239 30.39 -8.92 -28.30
CA ALA A 239 29.50 -7.77 -28.42
C ALA A 239 29.88 -6.65 -27.44
N VAL A 240 30.23 -6.96 -26.19
CA VAL A 240 30.73 -6.01 -25.18
C VAL A 240 32.02 -5.33 -25.65
N GLY A 241 32.97 -6.09 -26.21
CA GLY A 241 34.23 -5.57 -26.73
C GLY A 241 34.00 -4.56 -27.86
N LYS A 242 33.11 -4.88 -28.83
CA LYS A 242 32.78 -3.98 -29.94
C LYS A 242 32.14 -2.68 -29.45
N ILE A 243 31.14 -2.74 -28.54
CA ILE A 243 30.49 -1.52 -27.99
C ILE A 243 31.49 -0.67 -27.21
N ARG A 244 32.32 -1.30 -26.36
CA ARG A 244 33.33 -0.59 -25.57
C ARG A 244 34.35 0.10 -26.47
N GLY A 245 34.86 -0.58 -27.47
CA GLY A 245 35.83 0.00 -28.41
C GLY A 245 35.29 1.20 -29.16
N GLU A 246 34.03 1.18 -29.61
CA GLU A 246 33.43 2.35 -30.28
C GLU A 246 33.14 3.49 -29.27
N ALA A 247 32.73 3.18 -28.03
CA ALA A 247 32.51 4.18 -26.99
C ALA A 247 33.84 4.87 -26.59
N GLU A 248 34.92 4.13 -26.47
CA GLU A 248 36.26 4.64 -26.15
C GLU A 248 36.82 5.58 -27.23
N LYS A 249 36.57 5.31 -28.53
CA LYS A 249 37.00 6.18 -29.65
C LYS A 249 36.44 7.59 -29.53
N ILE A 250 35.30 7.76 -28.90
CA ILE A 250 34.63 9.06 -28.70
C ILE A 250 34.73 9.56 -27.25
N GLY A 251 35.61 8.94 -26.45
CA GLY A 251 35.88 9.35 -25.07
C GLY A 251 34.75 9.06 -24.07
N LEU A 252 33.82 8.14 -24.35
CA LEU A 252 32.76 7.75 -23.43
C LEU A 252 33.23 6.63 -22.49
N LYS A 253 33.07 6.85 -21.20
CA LYS A 253 33.27 5.82 -20.16
C LYS A 253 31.94 5.09 -19.92
N VAL A 254 31.94 3.78 -20.16
CA VAL A 254 30.73 2.95 -20.02
C VAL A 254 31.02 1.70 -19.18
N GLU A 255 30.08 1.36 -18.34
CA GLU A 255 30.03 0.05 -17.70
C GLU A 255 29.05 -0.84 -18.47
N ILE A 256 29.50 -2.01 -18.93
CA ILE A 256 28.69 -2.92 -19.71
C ILE A 256 28.61 -4.25 -18.96
N THR A 257 27.39 -4.67 -18.61
CA THR A 257 27.12 -5.92 -17.92
C THR A 257 26.17 -6.80 -18.71
N SER A 258 26.40 -8.11 -18.68
CA SER A 258 25.42 -9.08 -19.19
C SER A 258 24.36 -9.36 -18.13
N ARG A 259 23.10 -9.39 -18.53
CA ARG A 259 21.96 -9.66 -17.64
C ARG A 259 21.15 -10.85 -18.15
N ALA A 260 21.00 -11.86 -17.31
CA ALA A 260 19.99 -12.90 -17.52
C ALA A 260 18.61 -12.34 -17.14
N LYS A 261 17.59 -12.69 -17.91
CA LYS A 261 16.22 -12.32 -17.63
C LYS A 261 15.71 -13.12 -16.43
N HIS A 262 14.91 -12.48 -15.58
CA HIS A 262 14.32 -13.13 -14.41
C HIS A 262 13.43 -14.31 -14.80
N PHE A 263 13.46 -15.38 -14.01
CA PHE A 263 12.79 -16.65 -14.32
C PHE A 263 11.28 -16.49 -14.45
N TYR A 264 10.66 -15.71 -13.58
CA TYR A 264 9.23 -15.44 -13.66
C TYR A 264 8.85 -14.67 -14.93
N SER A 265 9.67 -13.71 -15.36
CA SER A 265 9.47 -12.99 -16.62
C SER A 265 9.56 -13.91 -17.84
N ILE A 266 10.44 -14.92 -17.78
CA ILE A 266 10.54 -15.96 -18.81
C ILE A 266 9.27 -16.83 -18.80
N TYR A 267 8.84 -17.29 -17.62
CA TYR A 267 7.62 -18.06 -17.42
C TYR A 267 6.38 -17.35 -17.97
N GLN A 268 6.21 -16.08 -17.67
CA GLN A 268 5.11 -15.26 -18.21
C GLN A 268 5.13 -15.19 -19.74
N LYS A 269 6.32 -15.04 -20.36
CA LYS A 269 6.45 -15.03 -21.82
C LYS A 269 6.12 -16.39 -22.43
N MET A 270 6.57 -17.49 -21.80
CA MET A 270 6.22 -18.84 -22.21
C MET A 270 4.70 -19.01 -22.28
N ARG A 271 3.99 -18.61 -21.20
CA ARG A 271 2.53 -18.67 -21.13
C ARG A 271 1.85 -17.78 -22.18
N LYS A 272 2.27 -16.51 -22.28
CA LYS A 272 1.64 -15.54 -23.20
C LYS A 272 1.83 -15.90 -24.67
N ARG A 273 2.96 -16.54 -25.03
CA ARG A 273 3.29 -16.90 -26.41
C ARG A 273 3.04 -18.37 -26.74
N ASN A 274 2.64 -19.16 -25.75
CA ASN A 274 2.52 -20.63 -25.84
C ASN A 274 3.78 -21.28 -26.43
N LYS A 275 4.96 -20.90 -25.91
CA LYS A 275 6.28 -21.38 -26.37
C LYS A 275 7.08 -21.94 -25.21
N SER A 276 7.97 -22.87 -25.49
CA SER A 276 8.94 -23.39 -24.54
C SER A 276 10.05 -22.34 -24.23
N ALA A 277 10.79 -22.52 -23.14
CA ALA A 277 11.88 -21.62 -22.80
C ALA A 277 13.04 -21.68 -23.81
N GLU A 278 13.27 -22.85 -24.46
CA GLU A 278 14.27 -23.03 -25.52
C GLU A 278 13.97 -22.17 -26.75
N GLU A 279 12.70 -21.97 -27.08
CA GLU A 279 12.27 -21.17 -28.22
C GLU A 279 12.31 -19.65 -27.99
N LEU A 280 12.60 -19.22 -26.76
CA LEU A 280 12.74 -17.80 -26.43
C LEU A 280 14.17 -17.31 -26.74
N TYR A 281 14.26 -16.35 -27.64
CA TYR A 281 15.55 -15.80 -28.08
C TYR A 281 16.08 -14.69 -27.17
N ASP A 282 15.23 -14.04 -26.35
CA ASP A 282 15.53 -12.86 -25.55
C ASP A 282 15.80 -13.17 -24.06
N LEU A 283 16.51 -14.28 -23.79
CA LEU A 283 16.84 -14.70 -22.42
C LEU A 283 18.02 -13.94 -21.81
N LEU A 284 18.89 -13.37 -22.65
CA LEU A 284 20.06 -12.61 -22.27
C LEU A 284 20.01 -11.22 -22.88
N ALA A 285 20.43 -10.22 -22.11
CA ALA A 285 20.51 -8.84 -22.52
C ALA A 285 21.84 -8.21 -22.10
N LEU A 286 22.27 -7.18 -22.78
CA LEU A 286 23.35 -6.29 -22.31
C LEU A 286 22.73 -5.05 -21.66
N ARG A 287 23.37 -4.62 -20.56
CA ARG A 287 23.07 -3.35 -19.90
C ARG A 287 24.28 -2.47 -20.01
N ILE A 288 24.08 -1.27 -20.52
CA ILE A 288 25.11 -0.22 -20.65
C ILE A 288 24.74 0.90 -19.68
N ILE A 289 25.66 1.23 -18.80
CA ILE A 289 25.53 2.33 -17.85
C ILE A 289 26.52 3.42 -18.24
N CYS A 290 26.03 4.66 -18.35
CA CYS A 290 26.80 5.85 -18.66
C CYS A 290 26.50 6.97 -17.66
N GLN A 291 27.18 8.13 -17.81
CA GLN A 291 27.12 9.21 -16.84
C GLN A 291 25.95 10.17 -17.14
N ARG A 292 25.79 10.61 -18.38
CA ARG A 292 24.88 11.67 -18.77
C ARG A 292 23.76 11.17 -19.68
N LYS A 293 22.59 11.81 -19.58
CA LYS A 293 21.42 11.50 -20.43
C LYS A 293 21.72 11.59 -21.94
N SER A 294 22.50 12.58 -22.38
CA SER A 294 22.91 12.73 -23.78
C SER A 294 23.74 11.55 -24.27
N GLU A 295 24.56 10.97 -23.41
CA GLU A 295 25.38 9.79 -23.74
C GLU A 295 24.54 8.55 -24.03
N CYS A 296 23.37 8.43 -23.40
CA CYS A 296 22.44 7.32 -23.70
C CYS A 296 22.02 7.36 -25.18
N TYR A 297 21.72 8.55 -25.72
CA TYR A 297 21.33 8.71 -27.12
C TYR A 297 22.52 8.57 -28.09
N THR A 298 23.72 8.94 -27.69
CA THR A 298 24.94 8.68 -28.46
C THR A 298 25.20 7.16 -28.53
N LEU A 299 25.07 6.45 -27.40
CA LEU A 299 25.29 5.01 -27.33
C LEU A 299 24.27 4.22 -28.15
N ILE A 300 23.01 4.65 -28.24
CA ILE A 300 22.03 3.98 -29.11
C ILE A 300 22.42 4.14 -30.58
N GLY A 301 22.96 5.30 -30.97
CA GLY A 301 23.52 5.54 -32.30
C GLY A 301 24.70 4.60 -32.62
N ILE A 302 25.63 4.42 -31.69
CA ILE A 302 26.72 3.44 -31.82
C ILE A 302 26.19 2.02 -32.01
N VAL A 303 25.26 1.59 -31.14
CA VAL A 303 24.66 0.24 -31.19
C VAL A 303 23.96 -0.01 -32.53
N HIS A 304 23.20 0.95 -33.03
CA HIS A 304 22.50 0.84 -34.32
C HIS A 304 23.46 0.98 -35.52
N GLY A 305 24.60 1.63 -35.34
CA GLY A 305 25.68 1.66 -36.34
C GLY A 305 26.43 0.30 -36.41
N LEU A 306 26.60 -0.38 -35.29
CA LEU A 306 27.22 -1.71 -35.26
C LEU A 306 26.30 -2.82 -35.77
N TRP A 307 24.99 -2.74 -35.49
CA TRP A 307 24.04 -3.80 -35.81
C TRP A 307 22.68 -3.25 -36.21
N LYS A 308 22.02 -3.94 -37.13
CA LYS A 308 20.68 -3.57 -37.60
C LYS A 308 19.64 -3.74 -36.47
N PRO A 309 18.88 -2.70 -36.09
CA PRO A 309 17.80 -2.83 -35.13
C PRO A 309 16.62 -3.61 -35.70
N MET A 310 15.90 -4.31 -34.82
CA MET A 310 14.65 -5.01 -35.16
C MET A 310 13.47 -4.03 -35.07
N ASP A 311 12.62 -4.01 -36.10
CA ASP A 311 11.45 -3.14 -36.17
C ASP A 311 10.50 -3.34 -34.97
N GLY A 312 9.96 -2.23 -34.43
CA GLY A 312 9.03 -2.25 -33.31
C GLY A 312 9.63 -2.68 -31.96
N ARG A 313 10.98 -2.83 -31.89
CA ARG A 313 11.68 -3.23 -30.66
C ARG A 313 12.43 -2.10 -29.96
N PHE A 314 12.44 -0.92 -30.52
CA PHE A 314 12.96 0.26 -29.84
C PHE A 314 11.93 0.86 -28.91
N LYS A 315 12.34 1.20 -27.69
CA LYS A 315 11.49 1.86 -26.67
C LYS A 315 12.32 2.90 -25.94
N ASP A 316 11.84 4.12 -25.95
CA ASP A 316 12.46 5.24 -25.23
C ASP A 316 11.69 5.54 -23.94
N TYR A 317 12.12 4.91 -22.85
CA TYR A 317 11.62 5.19 -21.51
C TYR A 317 12.37 6.34 -20.82
N ILE A 318 13.35 6.99 -21.50
CA ILE A 318 13.98 8.20 -20.99
C ILE A 318 13.12 9.41 -21.33
N ALA A 319 12.64 9.49 -22.57
CA ALA A 319 11.71 10.54 -23.01
C ALA A 319 10.32 10.33 -22.40
N MET A 320 9.88 9.08 -22.27
CA MET A 320 8.57 8.70 -21.71
C MET A 320 8.77 7.71 -20.56
N PRO A 321 9.06 8.19 -19.33
CA PRO A 321 9.23 7.34 -18.17
C PRO A 321 7.96 6.52 -17.89
N LYS A 322 8.14 5.32 -17.33
CA LYS A 322 7.00 4.55 -16.82
C LYS A 322 6.43 5.24 -15.57
N SER A 323 5.21 4.88 -15.20
CA SER A 323 4.51 5.38 -14.01
C SER A 323 5.29 5.22 -12.70
N ASN A 324 6.11 4.19 -12.62
CA ASN A 324 6.98 3.92 -11.49
C ASN A 324 8.35 4.64 -11.58
N GLY A 325 8.49 5.63 -12.46
CA GLY A 325 9.72 6.40 -12.66
C GLY A 325 10.85 5.66 -13.39
N TYR A 326 10.60 4.46 -13.92
CA TYR A 326 11.62 3.70 -14.66
C TYR A 326 12.03 4.41 -15.95
N GLN A 327 13.33 4.63 -16.14
CA GLN A 327 13.93 5.24 -17.32
C GLN A 327 15.05 4.37 -17.90
N SER A 328 15.02 4.11 -19.20
CA SER A 328 16.06 3.40 -19.96
C SER A 328 15.74 3.47 -21.46
N LEU A 329 16.74 3.45 -22.34
CA LEU A 329 16.53 3.10 -23.75
C LEU A 329 16.60 1.58 -23.88
N HIS A 330 15.67 0.99 -24.61
CA HIS A 330 15.66 -0.43 -24.93
C HIS A 330 15.68 -0.61 -26.44
N THR A 331 16.56 -1.43 -26.94
CA THR A 331 16.56 -1.87 -28.33
C THR A 331 16.88 -3.35 -28.44
N THR A 332 16.44 -3.96 -29.51
CA THR A 332 16.88 -5.31 -29.89
C THR A 332 17.52 -5.24 -31.25
N VAL A 333 18.74 -5.69 -31.36
CA VAL A 333 19.52 -5.68 -32.61
C VAL A 333 19.84 -7.11 -33.07
N VAL A 334 20.15 -7.26 -34.35
CA VAL A 334 20.61 -8.54 -34.91
C VAL A 334 22.14 -8.54 -34.90
N CYS A 335 22.74 -9.17 -33.89
CA CYS A 335 24.16 -9.31 -33.73
C CYS A 335 24.55 -10.76 -34.09
N GLU A 336 25.45 -10.94 -35.06
CA GLU A 336 25.92 -12.26 -35.54
C GLU A 336 24.76 -13.25 -35.85
N GLY A 337 23.70 -12.73 -36.47
CA GLY A 337 22.50 -13.50 -36.81
C GLY A 337 21.55 -13.82 -35.65
N LYS A 338 21.83 -13.35 -34.42
CA LYS A 338 21.04 -13.61 -33.25
C LYS A 338 20.47 -12.31 -32.66
N PRO A 339 19.23 -12.30 -32.15
CA PRO A 339 18.66 -11.12 -31.49
C PRO A 339 19.35 -10.89 -30.13
N LEU A 340 19.78 -9.65 -29.90
CA LEU A 340 20.40 -9.18 -28.68
C LEU A 340 19.63 -7.96 -28.15
N GLU A 341 19.05 -8.09 -26.97
CA GLU A 341 18.42 -6.95 -26.26
C GLU A 341 19.50 -6.11 -25.58
N ILE A 342 19.46 -4.80 -25.77
CA ILE A 342 20.38 -3.84 -25.17
C ILE A 342 19.57 -2.79 -24.41
N GLN A 343 19.94 -2.55 -23.16
CA GLN A 343 19.36 -1.57 -22.27
C GLN A 343 20.41 -0.50 -21.95
N ILE A 344 20.10 0.77 -22.20
CA ILE A 344 21.03 1.89 -21.98
C ILE A 344 20.41 2.87 -21.01
N ARG A 345 21.12 3.23 -19.95
CA ARG A 345 20.65 4.16 -18.93
C ARG A 345 21.83 4.80 -18.18
N THR A 346 21.59 5.94 -17.54
CA THR A 346 22.59 6.56 -16.68
C THR A 346 22.69 5.81 -15.34
N GLU A 347 23.78 6.07 -14.59
CA GLU A 347 23.95 5.55 -13.24
C GLU A 347 22.79 5.96 -12.30
N ALA A 348 22.36 7.23 -12.35
CA ALA A 348 21.21 7.70 -11.57
C ALA A 348 19.92 6.96 -11.94
N MET A 349 19.64 6.74 -13.25
CA MET A 349 18.50 5.93 -13.70
C MET A 349 18.62 4.47 -13.28
N HIS A 350 19.86 3.96 -13.19
CA HIS A 350 20.12 2.61 -12.73
C HIS A 350 19.74 2.45 -11.25
N ASN A 351 20.22 3.34 -10.41
CA ASN A 351 19.93 3.35 -8.99
C ASN A 351 18.42 3.52 -8.72
N ASN A 352 17.77 4.45 -9.44
CA ASN A 352 16.33 4.63 -9.35
C ASN A 352 15.55 3.37 -9.79
N ALA A 353 16.01 2.66 -10.82
CA ALA A 353 15.35 1.46 -11.30
C ALA A 353 15.54 0.25 -10.37
N GLU A 354 16.66 0.13 -9.66
CA GLU A 354 16.92 -0.99 -8.73
C GLU A 354 16.26 -0.75 -7.35
N HIS A 355 16.32 0.49 -6.83
CA HIS A 355 15.89 0.82 -5.46
C HIS A 355 14.60 1.65 -5.40
N GLY A 356 14.13 2.22 -6.52
CA GLY A 356 12.88 2.97 -6.60
C GLY A 356 12.79 4.14 -5.63
N VAL A 357 11.69 4.18 -4.88
CA VAL A 357 11.44 5.24 -3.87
C VAL A 357 12.58 5.34 -2.86
N ALA A 358 13.22 4.23 -2.50
CA ALA A 358 14.33 4.21 -1.56
C ALA A 358 15.53 5.05 -2.06
N SER A 359 15.74 5.21 -3.39
CA SER A 359 16.83 6.04 -3.93
C SER A 359 16.64 7.53 -3.66
N HIS A 360 15.41 8.01 -3.47
CA HIS A 360 15.14 9.41 -3.14
C HIS A 360 15.61 9.79 -1.72
N TRP A 361 15.77 8.83 -0.82
CA TRP A 361 16.31 9.02 0.52
C TRP A 361 17.81 9.37 0.52
N LEU A 362 18.57 8.88 -0.47
CA LEU A 362 20.01 9.17 -0.61
C LEU A 362 20.31 10.64 -0.92
N TYR A 363 19.44 11.32 -1.68
CA TYR A 363 19.73 12.66 -2.18
C TYR A 363 19.51 13.78 -1.14
N LYS A 364 18.82 13.48 -0.03
CA LYS A 364 18.41 14.46 0.98
C LYS A 364 19.20 14.41 2.30
N LYS A 365 20.38 13.76 2.34
CA LYS A 365 21.31 13.92 3.48
C LYS A 365 21.75 15.39 3.58
N GLY A 366 21.01 16.20 4.34
CA GLY A 366 21.31 17.62 4.57
C GLY A 366 20.14 18.58 4.64
N MET A 367 18.90 18.14 4.36
CA MET A 367 17.67 18.93 4.54
C MET A 367 16.74 18.23 5.53
N ASN A 368 16.02 19.02 6.33
CA ASN A 368 15.09 18.55 7.36
C ASN A 368 14.28 17.32 6.91
N HIS A 369 14.41 16.21 7.63
CA HIS A 369 13.99 14.87 7.29
C HIS A 369 12.47 14.62 7.20
N ASP A 370 11.62 15.63 7.41
CA ASP A 370 10.21 15.39 7.73
C ASP A 370 9.27 15.16 6.53
N LYS A 371 9.69 15.41 5.29
CA LYS A 371 8.79 15.14 4.13
C LYS A 371 9.56 14.86 2.85
N VAL A 372 9.76 13.61 2.50
CA VAL A 372 9.85 13.24 1.07
C VAL A 372 8.51 13.63 0.46
N ASP A 373 8.55 14.38 -0.64
CA ASP A 373 7.32 14.70 -1.39
C ASP A 373 6.81 13.43 -2.07
N VAL A 374 6.15 12.62 -1.24
CA VAL A 374 5.55 11.33 -1.61
C VAL A 374 4.44 11.54 -2.64
N ASN A 375 3.86 12.76 -2.68
CA ASN A 375 2.82 13.16 -3.62
C ASN A 375 3.32 13.22 -5.07
N SER A 376 4.65 13.30 -5.28
CA SER A 376 5.24 13.21 -6.63
C SER A 376 5.10 11.81 -7.26
N LEU A 377 4.80 10.79 -6.46
CA LEU A 377 4.55 9.43 -6.94
C LEU A 377 3.06 9.24 -7.20
N GLY A 378 2.70 9.05 -8.45
CA GLY A 378 1.29 8.90 -8.88
C GLY A 378 0.48 7.86 -8.10
N ILE A 379 1.16 6.85 -7.53
CA ILE A 379 0.53 5.82 -6.68
C ILE A 379 -0.14 6.41 -5.42
N PHE A 380 0.47 7.42 -4.77
CA PHE A 380 -0.10 8.01 -3.55
C PHE A 380 -1.36 8.80 -3.84
N ASN A 381 -1.39 9.55 -4.95
CA ASN A 381 -2.58 10.26 -5.39
C ASN A 381 -3.72 9.28 -5.73
N GLN A 382 -3.41 8.14 -6.36
CA GLN A 382 -4.39 7.10 -6.64
C GLN A 382 -4.93 6.46 -5.34
N LEU A 383 -4.06 6.15 -4.38
CA LEU A 383 -4.44 5.61 -3.07
C LEU A 383 -5.27 6.61 -2.25
N GLN A 384 -4.94 7.90 -2.33
CA GLN A 384 -5.68 8.95 -1.63
C GLN A 384 -7.10 9.09 -2.19
N ASN A 385 -7.26 9.02 -3.52
CA ASN A 385 -8.58 8.98 -4.17
C ASN A 385 -9.41 7.76 -3.70
N LEU A 386 -8.77 6.59 -3.58
CA LEU A 386 -9.42 5.37 -3.06
C LEU A 386 -9.80 5.46 -1.57
N LYS A 387 -9.08 6.26 -0.77
CA LYS A 387 -9.39 6.49 0.65
C LYS A 387 -10.69 7.28 0.81
N ASP A 388 -10.93 8.22 -0.08
CA ASP A 388 -12.10 9.11 -0.04
C ASP A 388 -13.39 8.43 -0.54
N GLU A 389 -13.28 7.26 -1.19
CA GLU A 389 -14.42 6.47 -1.64
C GLU A 389 -14.93 5.54 -0.52
N ASN A 390 -16.25 5.61 -0.21
CA ASN A 390 -16.92 4.67 0.70
C ASN A 390 -17.16 3.32 0.00
N LEU A 391 -16.08 2.61 -0.32
CA LEU A 391 -16.13 1.32 -1.00
C LEU A 391 -16.29 0.17 0.00
N THR A 392 -17.02 -0.87 -0.39
CA THR A 392 -16.95 -2.16 0.31
C THR A 392 -15.57 -2.77 0.10
N ASP A 393 -15.11 -3.61 1.02
CA ASP A 393 -13.78 -4.21 0.94
C ASP A 393 -13.54 -5.01 -0.35
N GLU A 394 -14.57 -5.68 -0.88
CA GLU A 394 -14.50 -6.40 -2.15
C GLU A 394 -14.35 -5.46 -3.35
N SER A 395 -15.13 -4.38 -3.38
CA SER A 395 -15.05 -3.38 -4.46
C SER A 395 -13.73 -2.60 -4.41
N PHE A 396 -13.23 -2.28 -3.21
CA PHE A 396 -11.93 -1.68 -2.99
C PHE A 396 -10.80 -2.57 -3.55
N PHE A 397 -10.82 -3.88 -3.24
CA PHE A 397 -9.79 -4.81 -3.72
C PHE A 397 -9.83 -4.99 -5.24
N ALA A 398 -11.03 -5.09 -5.82
CA ALA A 398 -11.20 -5.19 -7.26
C ALA A 398 -10.66 -3.94 -7.99
N GLN A 399 -10.93 -2.76 -7.43
CA GLN A 399 -10.49 -1.48 -7.96
C GLN A 399 -8.99 -1.28 -7.78
N LEU A 400 -8.45 -1.64 -6.62
CA LEU A 400 -7.01 -1.68 -6.36
C LEU A 400 -6.28 -2.58 -7.38
N LYS A 401 -6.80 -3.78 -7.63
CA LYS A 401 -6.21 -4.71 -8.59
C LYS A 401 -6.28 -4.18 -10.02
N GLY A 402 -7.34 -3.48 -10.38
CA GLY A 402 -7.51 -2.89 -11.71
C GLY A 402 -6.63 -1.67 -11.95
N GLU A 403 -6.58 -0.74 -11.00
CA GLU A 403 -5.91 0.55 -11.18
C GLU A 403 -4.43 0.54 -10.75
N LEU A 404 -4.12 -0.12 -9.62
CA LEU A 404 -2.77 -0.12 -9.06
C LEU A 404 -1.90 -1.27 -9.55
N LEU A 405 -2.50 -2.44 -9.81
CA LEU A 405 -1.76 -3.66 -10.13
C LEU A 405 -1.92 -4.08 -11.59
N GLY A 406 -2.76 -3.34 -12.38
CA GLY A 406 -3.01 -3.61 -13.79
C GLY A 406 -1.96 -3.01 -14.73
N ASP A 407 -1.95 -3.50 -15.97
CA ASP A 407 -1.18 -2.89 -17.06
C ASP A 407 -1.70 -1.47 -17.35
N GLU A 408 -0.83 -0.60 -17.86
CA GLU A 408 -1.15 0.78 -18.20
C GLU A 408 -0.93 1.07 -19.67
N ILE A 409 -1.66 2.06 -20.17
CA ILE A 409 -1.51 2.62 -21.52
C ILE A 409 -1.17 4.10 -21.42
N PHE A 410 -0.40 4.58 -22.37
CA PHE A 410 -0.08 5.99 -22.56
C PHE A 410 -0.77 6.47 -23.83
N VAL A 411 -1.59 7.51 -23.71
CA VAL A 411 -2.28 8.15 -24.82
C VAL A 411 -1.94 9.63 -24.84
N PHE A 412 -2.11 10.29 -25.96
CA PHE A 412 -1.72 11.68 -26.14
C PHE A 412 -2.92 12.60 -26.29
N THR A 413 -2.81 13.81 -25.76
CA THR A 413 -3.70 14.91 -26.16
C THR A 413 -3.30 15.41 -27.55
N PRO A 414 -4.18 16.12 -28.29
CA PRO A 414 -3.82 16.77 -29.55
C PRO A 414 -2.67 17.78 -29.41
N LYS A 415 -2.39 18.28 -28.19
CA LYS A 415 -1.27 19.18 -27.88
C LYS A 415 0.05 18.45 -27.64
N GLY A 416 0.02 17.11 -27.59
CA GLY A 416 1.19 16.28 -27.34
C GLY A 416 1.42 15.92 -25.85
N ASP A 417 0.52 16.33 -24.95
CA ASP A 417 0.64 15.93 -23.54
C ASP A 417 0.36 14.43 -23.38
N VAL A 418 1.14 13.77 -22.55
CA VAL A 418 1.00 12.34 -22.26
C VAL A 418 0.00 12.13 -21.14
N VAL A 419 -0.99 11.30 -21.39
CA VAL A 419 -1.97 10.86 -20.39
C VAL A 419 -1.81 9.37 -20.14
N GLN A 420 -1.60 9.01 -18.89
CA GLN A 420 -1.47 7.63 -18.43
C GLN A 420 -2.80 7.12 -17.88
N LEU A 421 -3.24 5.95 -18.33
CA LEU A 421 -4.51 5.35 -17.94
C LEU A 421 -4.32 3.83 -17.71
N PRO A 422 -5.14 3.19 -16.85
CA PRO A 422 -5.21 1.73 -16.77
C PRO A 422 -5.54 1.09 -18.12
N ALA A 423 -4.98 -0.07 -18.42
CA ALA A 423 -5.32 -0.80 -19.63
C ALA A 423 -6.82 -1.17 -19.67
N GLY A 424 -7.44 -0.92 -20.82
CA GLY A 424 -8.88 -1.08 -21.00
C GLY A 424 -9.70 0.16 -20.68
N SER A 425 -9.07 1.29 -20.29
CA SER A 425 -9.71 2.60 -20.19
C SER A 425 -10.26 3.06 -21.54
N CYS A 426 -11.33 3.81 -21.51
CA CYS A 426 -12.02 4.33 -22.70
C CYS A 426 -11.89 5.86 -22.82
N ALA A 427 -12.49 6.44 -23.84
CA ALA A 427 -12.43 7.90 -24.07
C ALA A 427 -13.09 8.72 -22.96
N ILE A 428 -14.04 8.13 -22.21
CA ILE A 428 -14.65 8.78 -21.04
C ILE A 428 -13.62 8.91 -19.92
N ASP A 429 -12.86 7.84 -19.61
CA ASP A 429 -11.77 7.88 -18.63
C ASP A 429 -10.75 8.97 -18.96
N PHE A 430 -10.35 9.04 -20.23
CA PHE A 430 -9.42 10.06 -20.73
C PHE A 430 -9.99 11.47 -20.54
N ALA A 431 -11.25 11.71 -20.89
CA ALA A 431 -11.91 13.02 -20.78
C ALA A 431 -11.92 13.52 -19.32
N TYR A 432 -12.29 12.66 -18.36
CA TYR A 432 -12.23 12.99 -16.93
C TYR A 432 -10.82 13.15 -16.39
N HIS A 433 -9.84 12.45 -16.99
CA HIS A 433 -8.44 12.63 -16.61
C HIS A 433 -7.96 14.03 -16.99
N VAL A 434 -8.29 14.50 -18.20
CA VAL A 434 -7.92 15.84 -18.68
C VAL A 434 -8.60 16.92 -17.84
N HIS A 435 -9.94 16.91 -17.78
CA HIS A 435 -10.69 17.85 -16.94
C HIS A 435 -12.12 17.36 -16.70
N SER A 436 -12.65 17.54 -15.48
CA SER A 436 -14.02 17.08 -15.13
C SER A 436 -15.09 17.69 -16.06
N ALA A 437 -15.00 18.98 -16.37
CA ALA A 437 -15.96 19.62 -17.27
C ALA A 437 -15.90 19.09 -18.73
N VAL A 438 -14.80 18.52 -19.17
CA VAL A 438 -14.69 17.84 -20.47
C VAL A 438 -15.36 16.47 -20.39
N GLY A 439 -15.12 15.73 -19.29
CA GLY A 439 -15.73 14.44 -19.05
C GLY A 439 -17.25 14.51 -18.91
N GLU A 440 -17.78 15.52 -18.21
CA GLU A 440 -19.23 15.73 -18.03
C GLU A 440 -19.96 15.97 -19.36
N LYS A 441 -19.30 16.59 -20.34
CA LYS A 441 -19.87 17.03 -21.61
C LYS A 441 -19.48 16.16 -22.81
N ILE A 442 -18.85 15.01 -22.60
CA ILE A 442 -18.42 14.13 -23.69
C ILE A 442 -19.61 13.55 -24.47
N VAL A 443 -19.57 13.66 -25.78
CA VAL A 443 -20.52 13.03 -26.72
C VAL A 443 -19.84 12.14 -27.74
N GLY A 444 -18.54 12.30 -27.99
CA GLY A 444 -17.79 11.54 -28.95
C GLY A 444 -16.29 11.64 -28.73
N ALA A 445 -15.52 10.83 -29.43
CA ALA A 445 -14.06 10.86 -29.41
C ALA A 445 -13.49 10.49 -30.78
N LYS A 446 -12.28 11.01 -31.06
CA LYS A 446 -11.45 10.57 -32.18
C LYS A 446 -10.16 9.98 -31.64
N ALA A 447 -9.72 8.87 -32.20
CA ALA A 447 -8.41 8.29 -31.99
C ALA A 447 -7.63 8.33 -33.31
N ASP A 448 -6.45 8.95 -33.30
CA ASP A 448 -5.62 9.14 -34.50
C ASP A 448 -6.41 9.75 -35.68
N GLY A 449 -7.27 10.73 -35.38
CA GLY A 449 -8.13 11.43 -36.34
C GLY A 449 -9.39 10.67 -36.76
N LYS A 450 -9.61 9.42 -36.35
CA LYS A 450 -10.79 8.59 -36.67
C LYS A 450 -11.77 8.59 -35.52
N ILE A 451 -13.05 8.76 -35.83
CA ILE A 451 -14.14 8.69 -34.83
C ILE A 451 -14.17 7.27 -34.23
N ILE A 452 -14.22 7.20 -32.92
CA ILE A 452 -14.37 5.95 -32.15
C ILE A 452 -15.55 6.05 -31.19
N PRO A 453 -16.22 4.94 -30.85
CA PRO A 453 -17.20 4.90 -29.78
C PRO A 453 -16.55 5.29 -28.44
N VAL A 454 -17.24 6.10 -27.63
CA VAL A 454 -16.70 6.62 -26.34
C VAL A 454 -16.36 5.52 -25.32
N ASN A 455 -16.99 4.35 -25.46
CA ASN A 455 -16.79 3.17 -24.62
C ASN A 455 -15.71 2.19 -25.15
N SER A 456 -15.12 2.47 -26.32
CA SER A 456 -14.10 1.60 -26.90
C SER A 456 -12.80 1.69 -26.07
N PRO A 457 -12.15 0.53 -25.78
CA PRO A 457 -10.85 0.53 -25.13
C PRO A 457 -9.79 1.28 -25.94
N LEU A 458 -9.10 2.20 -25.32
CA LEU A 458 -8.00 2.94 -25.93
C LEU A 458 -6.76 2.05 -26.07
N LYS A 459 -5.96 2.33 -27.10
CA LYS A 459 -4.70 1.61 -27.34
C LYS A 459 -3.52 2.51 -26.97
N ASN A 460 -2.40 1.88 -26.61
CA ASN A 460 -1.18 2.60 -26.30
C ASN A 460 -0.73 3.47 -27.49
N THR A 461 -0.24 4.69 -27.20
CA THR A 461 0.29 5.68 -28.16
C THR A 461 -0.74 6.35 -29.08
N GLN A 462 -2.03 6.19 -28.86
CA GLN A 462 -3.07 6.89 -29.63
C GLN A 462 -3.16 8.38 -29.26
N ILE A 463 -3.43 9.23 -30.25
CA ILE A 463 -3.78 10.66 -30.03
C ILE A 463 -5.30 10.73 -29.89
N ILE A 464 -5.79 11.21 -28.75
CA ILE A 464 -7.21 11.23 -28.41
C ILE A 464 -7.73 12.66 -28.39
N GLU A 465 -8.73 12.92 -29.22
CA GLU A 465 -9.48 14.18 -29.26
C GLU A 465 -10.90 13.94 -28.72
N ILE A 466 -11.33 14.74 -27.75
CA ILE A 466 -12.68 14.62 -27.15
C ILE A 466 -13.63 15.61 -27.81
N ILE A 467 -14.80 15.11 -28.21
CA ILE A 467 -15.89 15.94 -28.75
C ILE A 467 -16.89 16.16 -27.63
N THR A 468 -17.18 17.42 -27.32
CA THR A 468 -18.08 17.82 -26.24
C THR A 468 -19.34 18.52 -26.77
N ASN A 469 -20.44 18.40 -26.02
CA ASN A 469 -21.65 19.16 -26.22
C ASN A 469 -22.07 19.82 -24.88
N PRO A 470 -22.33 21.14 -24.84
CA PRO A 470 -22.76 21.82 -23.60
C PRO A 470 -24.02 21.23 -22.95
N GLN A 471 -24.88 20.61 -23.73
CA GLN A 471 -26.15 19.99 -23.30
C GLN A 471 -25.97 18.55 -22.79
N ALA A 472 -24.80 17.95 -23.00
CA ALA A 472 -24.54 16.58 -22.54
C ALA A 472 -24.28 16.55 -21.04
N HIS A 473 -24.66 15.44 -20.42
CA HIS A 473 -24.46 15.18 -18.99
C HIS A 473 -24.08 13.71 -18.74
N PRO A 474 -23.49 13.39 -17.60
CA PRO A 474 -23.15 12.03 -17.20
C PRO A 474 -24.39 11.13 -17.12
N THR A 475 -24.19 9.84 -17.38
CA THR A 475 -25.25 8.82 -17.35
C THR A 475 -24.82 7.60 -16.52
N GLU A 476 -25.81 6.86 -15.99
CA GLU A 476 -25.55 5.61 -15.24
C GLU A 476 -24.79 4.56 -16.10
N ASN A 477 -25.03 4.54 -17.42
CA ASN A 477 -24.30 3.66 -18.32
C ASN A 477 -22.81 4.01 -18.40
N GLN A 478 -22.44 5.28 -18.36
CA GLN A 478 -21.05 5.69 -18.31
C GLN A 478 -20.37 5.23 -17.00
N LEU A 479 -21.09 5.27 -15.88
CA LEU A 479 -20.59 4.78 -14.60
C LEU A 479 -20.19 3.30 -14.62
N LYS A 480 -20.94 2.49 -15.40
CA LYS A 480 -20.66 1.03 -15.56
C LYS A 480 -19.47 0.74 -16.47
N ILE A 481 -19.15 1.65 -17.38
CA ILE A 481 -18.13 1.46 -18.43
C ILE A 481 -16.74 1.91 -17.99
N VAL A 482 -16.65 3.03 -17.25
CA VAL A 482 -15.39 3.63 -16.85
C VAL A 482 -14.54 2.71 -15.96
N LYS A 483 -13.22 2.82 -16.15
CA LYS A 483 -12.23 2.02 -15.42
C LYS A 483 -11.54 2.82 -14.31
N THR A 484 -11.38 4.14 -14.49
CA THR A 484 -10.68 4.98 -13.53
C THR A 484 -11.59 5.40 -12.36
N SER A 485 -11.06 5.39 -11.14
CA SER A 485 -11.74 5.89 -9.93
C SER A 485 -12.15 7.35 -10.08
N LYS A 486 -11.28 8.20 -10.64
CA LYS A 486 -11.57 9.61 -10.87
C LYS A 486 -12.82 9.83 -11.73
N ALA A 487 -12.95 9.09 -12.85
CA ALA A 487 -14.14 9.20 -13.70
C ALA A 487 -15.38 8.69 -12.97
N ARG A 488 -15.26 7.52 -12.30
CA ARG A 488 -16.36 6.91 -11.55
C ARG A 488 -16.87 7.83 -10.45
N GLN A 489 -15.98 8.38 -9.64
CA GLN A 489 -16.33 9.30 -8.56
C GLN A 489 -17.04 10.57 -9.07
N LYS A 490 -16.51 11.18 -10.15
CA LYS A 490 -17.11 12.40 -10.72
C LYS A 490 -18.48 12.13 -11.33
N ILE A 491 -18.62 11.04 -12.08
CA ILE A 491 -19.93 10.62 -12.65
C ILE A 491 -20.93 10.34 -11.52
N HIS A 492 -20.51 9.56 -10.51
CA HIS A 492 -21.36 9.22 -9.37
C HIS A 492 -21.81 10.47 -8.60
N SER A 493 -20.89 11.38 -8.26
CA SER A 493 -21.21 12.62 -7.57
C SER A 493 -22.16 13.50 -8.36
N TRP A 494 -22.01 13.55 -9.69
CA TRP A 494 -22.92 14.29 -10.56
C TRP A 494 -24.32 13.67 -10.58
N LEU A 495 -24.42 12.33 -10.70
CA LEU A 495 -25.71 11.61 -10.71
C LEU A 495 -26.45 11.78 -9.38
N VAL A 496 -25.76 11.64 -8.24
CA VAL A 496 -26.38 11.86 -6.92
C VAL A 496 -26.91 13.28 -6.75
N ALA A 497 -26.21 14.26 -7.32
CA ALA A 497 -26.60 15.68 -7.19
C ALA A 497 -27.71 16.11 -8.16
N ASN A 498 -27.81 15.50 -9.36
CA ASN A 498 -28.60 16.02 -10.46
C ASN A 498 -29.65 15.04 -11.02
N ASP A 499 -29.56 13.74 -10.72
CA ASP A 499 -30.54 12.75 -11.18
C ASP A 499 -31.41 12.24 -10.02
N PRO A 500 -32.65 12.70 -9.91
CA PRO A 500 -33.55 12.27 -8.83
C PRO A 500 -33.91 10.78 -8.84
N ASN A 501 -33.72 10.10 -9.99
CA ASN A 501 -34.03 8.69 -10.15
C ASN A 501 -32.79 7.79 -9.90
N PHE A 502 -31.64 8.39 -9.69
CA PHE A 502 -30.40 7.63 -9.39
C PHE A 502 -30.43 7.08 -7.97
N VAL A 503 -30.53 5.75 -7.86
CA VAL A 503 -30.46 5.04 -6.57
C VAL A 503 -29.04 4.57 -6.34
N ASP A 504 -28.41 5.13 -5.33
CA ASP A 504 -27.07 4.68 -4.91
C ASP A 504 -27.14 3.33 -4.19
N LYS A 505 -27.14 2.25 -4.98
CA LYS A 505 -27.19 0.87 -4.47
C LYS A 505 -26.05 0.54 -3.53
N ALA A 506 -24.89 1.18 -3.68
CA ALA A 506 -23.74 0.95 -2.81
C ALA A 506 -23.99 1.58 -1.42
N ALA A 507 -24.52 2.81 -1.39
CA ALA A 507 -24.89 3.46 -0.12
C ALA A 507 -26.06 2.74 0.57
N GLU A 508 -27.03 2.22 -0.18
CA GLU A 508 -28.12 1.40 0.39
C GLU A 508 -27.61 0.06 0.95
N ALA A 509 -26.75 -0.64 0.21
CA ALA A 509 -26.14 -1.89 0.68
C ALA A 509 -25.29 -1.66 1.93
N GLN A 510 -24.53 -0.56 1.98
CA GLN A 510 -23.73 -0.21 3.16
C GLN A 510 -24.62 0.10 4.38
N ARG A 511 -25.67 0.87 4.21
CA ARG A 511 -26.66 1.14 5.29
C ARG A 511 -27.29 -0.16 5.79
N ALA A 512 -27.65 -1.07 4.89
CA ALA A 512 -28.21 -2.37 5.24
C ALA A 512 -27.17 -3.24 6.00
N ALA A 513 -25.91 -3.23 5.57
CA ALA A 513 -24.83 -3.93 6.25
C ALA A 513 -24.53 -3.36 7.63
N ASP A 514 -24.51 -2.03 7.79
CA ASP A 514 -24.33 -1.35 9.08
C ASP A 514 -25.48 -1.66 10.05
N ILE A 515 -26.71 -1.71 9.56
CA ILE A 515 -27.87 -2.12 10.35
C ILE A 515 -27.74 -3.59 10.77
N ALA A 516 -27.32 -4.48 9.88
CA ALA A 516 -27.10 -5.91 10.18
C ALA A 516 -25.99 -6.10 11.22
N ALA A 517 -24.86 -5.42 11.06
CA ALA A 517 -23.73 -5.47 12.00
C ALA A 517 -24.10 -4.94 13.39
N ASN A 518 -24.89 -3.85 13.46
CA ASN A 518 -25.39 -3.33 14.73
C ASN A 518 -26.38 -4.30 15.39
N ASN A 519 -27.22 -4.98 14.62
CA ASN A 519 -28.13 -6.01 15.13
C ASN A 519 -27.38 -7.25 15.62
N GLU A 520 -26.28 -7.67 14.96
CA GLU A 520 -25.43 -8.77 15.44
C GLU A 520 -24.69 -8.39 16.73
N LYS A 521 -24.15 -7.18 16.82
CA LYS A 521 -23.53 -6.68 18.06
C LYS A 521 -24.55 -6.63 19.21
N ALA A 522 -25.77 -6.22 18.94
CA ALA A 522 -26.85 -6.20 19.93
C ALA A 522 -27.22 -7.62 20.39
N LYS A 523 -27.26 -8.61 19.46
CA LYS A 523 -27.49 -10.03 19.79
C LYS A 523 -26.34 -10.62 20.58
N ALA A 524 -25.08 -10.34 20.20
CA ALA A 524 -23.90 -10.82 20.93
C ALA A 524 -23.86 -10.30 22.38
N VAL A 525 -24.18 -9.00 22.58
CA VAL A 525 -24.29 -8.40 23.93
C VAL A 525 -25.44 -9.02 24.75
N GLN A 526 -26.56 -9.38 24.09
CA GLN A 526 -27.65 -10.09 24.78
C GLN A 526 -27.27 -11.54 25.13
N GLU A 527 -26.52 -12.22 24.26
CA GLU A 527 -26.05 -13.60 24.48
C GLU A 527 -24.96 -13.66 25.55
N GLU A 528 -24.07 -12.69 25.61
CA GLU A 528 -23.07 -12.54 26.67
C GLU A 528 -23.73 -12.27 28.05
N LYS A 529 -24.78 -11.44 28.08
CA LYS A 529 -25.62 -11.23 29.28
C LYS A 529 -26.37 -12.48 29.70
N ARG A 530 -26.72 -13.40 28.77
CA ARG A 530 -27.34 -14.69 29.07
C ARG A 530 -26.32 -15.72 29.57
N ARG A 531 -25.09 -15.72 29.06
CA ARG A 531 -24.01 -16.66 29.48
C ARG A 531 -23.42 -16.32 30.84
N HIS A 532 -23.45 -15.05 31.22
CA HIS A 532 -23.05 -14.61 32.57
C HIS A 532 -24.21 -13.91 33.28
N PRO A 533 -25.18 -14.67 33.79
CA PRO A 533 -26.19 -14.08 34.65
C PRO A 533 -25.48 -13.51 35.88
N ARG A 534 -25.50 -12.20 36.04
CA ARG A 534 -25.00 -11.54 37.25
C ARG A 534 -25.69 -12.23 38.44
N LYS A 535 -24.90 -12.87 39.32
CA LYS A 535 -25.39 -13.31 40.61
C LYS A 535 -26.11 -12.14 41.26
N LYS A 536 -27.36 -12.33 41.65
CA LYS A 536 -28.12 -11.37 42.45
C LYS A 536 -27.38 -11.21 43.78
N GLY A 537 -26.41 -10.29 43.80
CA GLY A 537 -25.87 -9.77 45.05
C GLY A 537 -26.95 -8.89 45.66
N GLY A 538 -27.22 -9.10 46.96
CA GLY A 538 -28.25 -8.37 47.68
C GLY A 538 -28.12 -6.87 47.48
N LEU A 539 -29.22 -6.22 47.18
CA LEU A 539 -29.32 -4.79 47.00
C LEU A 539 -28.90 -4.10 48.32
N ASP A 540 -27.86 -3.27 48.23
CA ASP A 540 -27.49 -2.32 49.28
C ASP A 540 -28.71 -1.41 49.56
N PRO A 541 -29.23 -1.32 50.76
CA PRO A 541 -30.43 -0.54 51.09
C PRO A 541 -30.34 0.92 50.70
N ALA A 542 -29.12 1.48 50.65
CA ALA A 542 -28.86 2.85 50.20
C ALA A 542 -29.09 3.11 48.71
N LYS A 543 -28.97 2.05 47.84
CA LYS A 543 -29.23 2.16 46.42
C LYS A 543 -30.72 1.93 46.04
N ALA A 544 -31.46 1.24 46.88
CA ALA A 544 -32.91 1.03 46.69
C ALA A 544 -33.71 2.33 46.92
N ALA A 545 -33.23 3.25 47.79
CA ALA A 545 -33.89 4.51 48.05
C ALA A 545 -33.71 5.54 46.90
N ALA A 546 -32.71 5.39 46.06
CA ALA A 546 -32.46 6.31 44.92
C ALA A 546 -33.31 6.04 43.67
N SER A 547 -34.03 4.90 43.60
CA SER A 547 -34.84 4.51 42.42
C SER A 547 -36.34 4.86 42.53
N GLN A 548 -36.80 5.50 43.58
CA GLN A 548 -38.22 5.79 43.84
C GLN A 548 -38.60 7.29 43.79
N PHE A 549 -37.75 8.21 43.32
CA PHE A 549 -38.14 9.60 43.12
C PHE A 549 -38.41 9.91 41.66
N THR A 550 -39.64 9.69 41.21
CA THR A 550 -40.18 10.20 39.96
C THR A 550 -40.81 11.57 40.20
N GLY A 551 -39.99 12.60 40.27
CA GLY A 551 -40.47 13.97 40.09
C GLY A 551 -40.99 14.09 38.65
N LYS A 552 -42.26 14.49 38.44
CA LYS A 552 -42.76 14.84 37.12
C LYS A 552 -42.17 16.20 36.72
N ILE A 553 -41.79 16.32 35.43
CA ILE A 553 -41.21 17.53 34.87
C ILE A 553 -42.21 18.09 33.87
N LYS A 554 -42.50 19.40 34.01
CA LYS A 554 -43.34 20.15 33.06
C LYS A 554 -42.43 20.77 32.01
N ILE A 555 -42.76 20.51 30.75
CA ILE A 555 -42.05 21.04 29.58
C ILE A 555 -43.00 22.00 28.87
N GLU A 556 -42.49 23.22 28.62
CA GLU A 556 -43.31 24.27 27.99
C GLU A 556 -43.95 23.80 26.66
N ASN A 557 -45.28 23.98 26.53
CA ASN A 557 -46.10 23.69 25.32
C ASN A 557 -46.22 22.25 24.82
N THR A 558 -45.81 21.21 25.54
CA THR A 558 -45.97 19.82 25.05
C THR A 558 -46.41 18.85 26.13
N LYS A 559 -47.49 18.10 25.89
CA LYS A 559 -47.94 16.97 26.71
C LYS A 559 -47.34 15.68 26.12
N ASN A 560 -46.74 14.82 26.98
CA ASN A 560 -46.19 13.50 26.63
C ASN A 560 -44.87 13.49 25.80
N VAL A 561 -43.86 14.22 26.21
CA VAL A 561 -42.51 14.12 25.60
C VAL A 561 -41.59 13.23 26.44
N LEU A 562 -40.89 12.32 25.78
CA LEU A 562 -39.86 11.49 26.42
C LEU A 562 -38.67 12.37 26.81
N TYR A 563 -38.34 12.37 28.09
CA TYR A 563 -37.15 13.06 28.62
C TYR A 563 -36.25 12.10 29.40
N THR A 564 -34.96 12.48 29.49
CA THR A 564 -33.94 11.72 30.23
C THR A 564 -33.12 12.66 31.09
N LEU A 565 -32.92 12.32 32.37
CA LEU A 565 -32.04 13.06 33.27
C LEU A 565 -30.57 12.81 32.89
N ALA A 566 -29.78 13.87 32.84
CA ALA A 566 -28.38 13.79 32.45
C ALA A 566 -27.51 13.12 33.54
N GLY A 567 -26.76 12.09 33.15
CA GLY A 567 -25.88 11.35 34.08
C GLY A 567 -24.68 12.15 34.59
N CYS A 568 -24.27 13.24 33.90
CA CYS A 568 -23.11 14.06 34.25
C CYS A 568 -23.36 14.98 35.46
N CYS A 569 -24.60 15.44 35.71
CA CYS A 569 -24.97 16.34 36.78
C CYS A 569 -26.07 15.83 37.70
N GLN A 570 -26.74 14.74 37.32
CA GLN A 570 -27.80 14.02 38.09
C GLN A 570 -28.77 14.99 38.79
N PRO A 571 -29.58 15.77 38.03
CA PRO A 571 -30.44 16.79 38.62
C PRO A 571 -31.48 16.16 39.57
N LYS A 572 -31.74 16.82 40.69
CA LYS A 572 -32.67 16.38 41.74
C LYS A 572 -33.80 17.40 41.87
N VAL A 573 -34.94 16.96 42.42
CA VAL A 573 -36.06 17.89 42.72
C VAL A 573 -35.59 19.00 43.61
N GLY A 574 -35.80 20.26 43.19
CA GLY A 574 -35.30 21.48 43.84
C GLY A 574 -34.10 22.12 43.14
N ASP A 575 -33.39 21.41 42.26
CA ASP A 575 -32.36 22.03 41.45
C ASP A 575 -32.98 22.88 40.35
N VAL A 576 -32.32 23.98 39.99
CA VAL A 576 -32.68 24.74 38.78
C VAL A 576 -32.27 23.92 37.58
N ILE A 577 -33.24 23.51 36.78
CA ILE A 577 -33.06 22.60 35.64
C ILE A 577 -33.27 23.28 34.30
N ILE A 578 -32.61 22.74 33.30
CA ILE A 578 -32.73 23.17 31.92
C ILE A 578 -32.68 21.98 30.98
N GLY A 579 -33.53 21.96 29.96
CA GLY A 579 -33.57 20.94 28.95
C GLY A 579 -32.90 21.34 27.64
N TYR A 580 -32.45 20.36 26.84
CA TYR A 580 -32.13 20.60 25.44
C TYR A 580 -32.55 19.43 24.56
N SER A 581 -32.93 19.74 23.32
CA SER A 581 -33.31 18.74 22.31
C SER A 581 -32.08 18.00 21.80
N SER A 582 -32.03 16.67 22.04
CA SER A 582 -30.97 15.77 21.57
C SER A 582 -31.43 14.98 20.36
N LYS A 583 -30.57 14.81 19.33
CA LYS A 583 -30.90 14.08 18.08
C LYS A 583 -31.35 12.62 18.30
N ASN A 584 -30.88 11.95 19.36
CA ASN A 584 -31.08 10.52 19.56
C ASN A 584 -31.76 10.11 20.87
N LYS A 585 -31.98 11.03 21.84
CA LYS A 585 -32.44 10.71 23.21
C LYS A 585 -33.62 11.57 23.68
N GLY A 586 -34.29 12.28 22.76
CA GLY A 586 -35.37 13.20 23.12
C GLY A 586 -34.85 14.42 23.88
N ILE A 587 -35.58 14.90 24.90
CA ILE A 587 -35.16 16.03 25.72
C ILE A 587 -34.25 15.53 26.87
N MET A 588 -33.01 16.04 26.92
CA MET A 588 -32.10 15.78 28.03
C MET A 588 -32.14 16.94 29.02
N ILE A 589 -32.29 16.60 30.30
CA ILE A 589 -32.44 17.56 31.39
C ILE A 589 -31.15 17.60 32.23
N HIS A 590 -30.57 18.78 32.30
CA HIS A 590 -29.38 19.08 33.08
C HIS A 590 -29.71 20.08 34.23
N ARG A 591 -28.84 20.20 35.19
CA ARG A 591 -28.80 21.35 36.07
C ARG A 591 -28.34 22.56 35.26
N ALA A 592 -28.89 23.73 35.54
CA ALA A 592 -28.57 24.97 34.83
C ALA A 592 -27.07 25.37 34.96
N ASP A 593 -26.40 24.96 36.02
CA ASP A 593 -24.97 25.20 36.30
C ASP A 593 -24.04 24.09 35.75
N CYS A 594 -24.55 23.11 34.99
CA CYS A 594 -23.76 21.97 34.52
C CYS A 594 -22.71 22.38 33.49
N LEU A 595 -21.43 22.18 33.78
CA LEU A 595 -20.31 22.51 32.89
C LEU A 595 -20.35 21.74 31.55
N THR A 596 -20.89 20.51 31.57
CA THR A 596 -21.06 19.72 30.33
C THR A 596 -22.13 20.34 29.45
N PHE A 597 -23.23 20.82 30.02
CA PHE A 597 -24.28 21.54 29.30
C PHE A 597 -23.79 22.86 28.72
N LEU A 598 -23.08 23.64 29.48
CA LEU A 598 -22.54 24.97 29.07
C LEU A 598 -21.51 24.89 27.94
N ARG A 599 -20.89 23.72 27.73
CA ARG A 599 -19.91 23.46 26.65
C ARG A 599 -20.49 22.94 25.36
N ILE A 600 -21.82 22.73 25.26
CA ILE A 600 -22.45 22.21 24.03
C ILE A 600 -22.49 23.33 22.97
N PRO A 601 -21.93 23.12 21.78
CA PRO A 601 -21.94 24.12 20.71
C PRO A 601 -23.40 24.42 20.25
N ASN A 602 -23.72 25.67 19.97
CA ASN A 602 -25.01 26.14 19.49
C ASN A 602 -26.19 25.73 20.39
N ILE A 603 -26.01 25.71 21.69
CA ILE A 603 -27.01 25.27 22.68
C ILE A 603 -28.26 26.13 22.66
N GLU A 604 -28.14 27.44 22.42
CA GLU A 604 -29.25 28.41 22.46
C GLU A 604 -30.39 28.05 21.52
N ASN A 605 -30.09 27.51 20.34
CA ASN A 605 -31.10 27.10 19.36
C ASN A 605 -31.77 25.75 19.69
N ARG A 606 -31.37 25.07 20.76
CA ARG A 606 -31.83 23.74 21.16
C ARG A 606 -32.25 23.66 22.62
N LYS A 607 -32.26 24.79 23.30
CA LYS A 607 -32.62 24.94 24.71
C LYS A 607 -34.12 24.80 24.86
N VAL A 608 -34.58 24.16 25.91
CA VAL A 608 -36.00 23.92 26.23
C VAL A 608 -36.19 24.27 27.69
N GLU A 609 -37.15 25.12 27.99
CA GLU A 609 -37.49 25.48 29.35
C GLU A 609 -38.23 24.33 30.01
N VAL A 610 -37.77 23.96 31.21
CA VAL A 610 -38.31 22.81 31.97
C VAL A 610 -38.34 23.18 33.46
N GLU A 611 -39.40 22.75 34.12
CA GLU A 611 -39.62 23.00 35.56
C GLU A 611 -40.08 21.72 36.26
N TRP A 612 -39.77 21.59 37.54
CA TRP A 612 -40.31 20.52 38.37
C TRP A 612 -41.79 20.76 38.63
N GLU A 613 -42.64 19.76 38.43
CA GLU A 613 -44.09 19.82 38.72
C GLU A 613 -44.26 19.85 40.23
N GLU A 614 -44.84 20.96 40.81
CA GLU A 614 -45.18 21.03 42.25
C GLU A 614 -46.29 20.01 42.57
N ARG A 615 -46.11 19.23 43.64
CA ARG A 615 -47.15 18.36 44.16
C ARG A 615 -48.19 19.25 44.84
N ASP A 616 -49.40 19.26 44.31
CA ASP A 616 -50.57 19.74 45.00
C ASP A 616 -50.74 18.99 46.31
N LYS A 617 -50.64 19.71 47.44
CA LYS A 617 -50.83 19.20 48.82
C LYS A 617 -52.27 18.87 49.20
N ASN A 618 -53.18 18.63 48.22
CA ASN A 618 -54.62 18.53 48.49
C ASN A 618 -55.29 17.30 47.86
N THR A 619 -54.76 16.10 48.03
CA THR A 619 -55.54 14.86 47.77
C THR A 619 -55.12 13.72 48.69
N ASP A 620 -55.15 13.98 50.00
CA ASP A 620 -55.28 12.93 51.00
C ASP A 620 -56.50 13.22 51.85
N LYS A 621 -57.68 12.99 51.26
CA LYS A 621 -58.99 12.73 52.00
C LYS A 621 -59.98 12.20 50.97
N ASN A 622 -59.98 10.86 50.79
CA ASN A 622 -61.13 9.98 50.76
C ASN A 622 -60.64 8.54 50.46
#